data_3c35db42d116b4c92f47f222e1c57eff
#
_entry.id   3c35db42d116b4c92f47f222e1c57eff
#
_cell.length_a   1.000
_cell.length_b   1.000
_cell.length_c   1.000
_cell.angle_alpha   90.00
_cell.angle_beta   90.00
_cell.angle_gamma   90.00
#
_symmetry.space_group_name_H-M   'P 1'
#
loop_
_entity.id
_entity.type
_entity.pdbx_description
1 polymer ?
#
loop_
_entity_poly.entity_id
_entity_poly.type
_entity_poly.pdbx_seq_one_letter_code
_entity_poly.pdbx_strand_id
1 'polypeptide(L)'
;MQIETSKIDQTVVLEIKGRMDVIAAMQYEKTITECLQRGDIKFVVDLNALDYISSAGLRSLLTTAKKIKEAKGTANFCNVKGVVQEVFAMSGFDSILPIFKSVKDALPG
;
A
#
# COMPACT_ATOMS: atom_id res chain seq x y z
N MET A 1 14.33 -5.64 -0.41
CA MET A 1 13.03 -5.09 0.06
C MET A 1 12.36 -6.10 0.98
N GLN A 2 11.60 -5.59 1.92
CA GLN A 2 10.93 -6.42 2.91
C GLN A 2 9.48 -5.98 3.05
N ILE A 3 8.56 -6.93 3.09
CA ILE A 3 7.15 -6.65 3.39
C ILE A 3 6.82 -7.34 4.70
N GLU A 4 6.39 -6.57 5.70
CA GLU A 4 5.94 -7.12 6.96
C GLU A 4 4.43 -6.95 7.04
N THR A 5 3.73 -8.01 7.42
CA THR A 5 2.28 -7.97 7.59
C THR A 5 1.91 -8.21 9.04
N SER A 6 0.89 -7.49 9.48
CA SER A 6 0.32 -7.68 10.80
C SER A 6 -1.18 -7.41 10.70
N LYS A 7 -1.91 -7.68 11.77
CA LYS A 7 -3.34 -7.36 11.82
C LYS A 7 -3.65 -6.52 13.03
N ILE A 8 -4.46 -5.49 12.81
CA ILE A 8 -5.06 -4.70 13.89
C ILE A 8 -6.57 -4.85 13.70
N ASP A 9 -7.19 -5.56 14.64
CA ASP A 9 -8.59 -6.00 14.50
C ASP A 9 -8.75 -6.80 13.21
N GLN A 10 -9.52 -6.34 12.25
CA GLN A 10 -9.73 -7.03 10.99
C GLN A 10 -8.97 -6.39 9.83
N THR A 11 -8.07 -5.46 10.13
CA THR A 11 -7.31 -4.75 9.11
C THR A 11 -5.90 -5.33 8.98
N VAL A 12 -5.52 -5.69 7.75
CA VAL A 12 -4.15 -6.11 7.45
C VAL A 12 -3.32 -4.85 7.26
N VAL A 13 -2.24 -4.74 8.03
CA VAL A 13 -1.27 -3.66 7.89
C VAL A 13 -0.05 -4.23 7.19
N LEU A 14 0.29 -3.67 6.03
CA LEU A 14 1.49 -4.04 5.28
C LEU A 14 2.50 -2.91 5.40
N GLU A 15 3.67 -3.20 5.93
CA GLU A 15 4.78 -2.26 5.93
C GLU A 15 5.75 -2.66 4.83
N ILE A 16 5.98 -1.77 3.86
CA ILE A 16 6.92 -2.00 2.76
C ILE A 16 8.20 -1.26 3.08
N LYS A 17 9.31 -1.99 3.15
CA LYS A 17 10.61 -1.42 3.53
C LYS A 17 11.60 -1.47 2.38
N GLY A 18 12.40 -0.43 2.23
CA GLY A 18 13.50 -0.37 1.27
C GLY A 18 13.06 0.16 -0.08
N ARG A 19 13.36 -0.57 -1.14
CA ARG A 19 13.15 -0.11 -2.52
C ARG A 19 12.06 -0.93 -3.19
N MET A 20 11.04 -0.26 -3.69
CA MET A 20 9.96 -0.94 -4.42
C MET A 20 10.25 -0.89 -5.92
N ASP A 21 11.10 -1.81 -6.37
CA ASP A 21 11.43 -2.04 -7.77
C ASP A 21 10.41 -3.02 -8.40
N VAL A 22 10.68 -3.50 -9.61
CA VAL A 22 9.78 -4.41 -10.33
C VAL A 22 9.54 -5.70 -9.54
N ILE A 23 10.59 -6.28 -8.97
CA ILE A 23 10.48 -7.55 -8.22
C ILE A 23 9.67 -7.33 -6.94
N ALA A 24 9.94 -6.23 -6.25
CA ALA A 24 9.21 -5.87 -5.05
C ALA A 24 7.72 -5.64 -5.34
N ALA A 25 7.43 -5.00 -6.48
CA ALA A 25 6.06 -4.79 -6.93
C ALA A 25 5.32 -6.11 -7.11
N MET A 26 5.98 -7.11 -7.70
CA MET A 26 5.40 -8.44 -7.89
C MET A 26 5.12 -9.12 -6.56
N GLN A 27 6.05 -9.02 -5.60
CA GLN A 27 5.87 -9.58 -4.26
C GLN A 27 4.70 -8.93 -3.53
N TYR A 28 4.58 -7.61 -3.65
CA TYR A 28 3.50 -6.87 -3.04
C TYR A 28 2.14 -7.31 -3.61
N GLU A 29 2.02 -7.40 -4.92
CA GLU A 29 0.78 -7.83 -5.56
C GLU A 29 0.40 -9.25 -5.14
N LYS A 30 1.39 -10.15 -5.05
CA LYS A 30 1.16 -11.52 -4.59
C LYS A 30 0.64 -11.54 -3.16
N THR A 31 1.24 -10.74 -2.28
CA THR A 31 0.83 -10.66 -0.87
C THR A 31 -0.62 -10.19 -0.76
N ILE A 32 -0.98 -9.14 -1.49
CA ILE A 32 -2.36 -8.63 -1.48
C ILE A 32 -3.33 -9.69 -2.01
N THR A 33 -2.97 -10.35 -3.11
CA THR A 33 -3.83 -11.39 -3.70
C THR A 33 -4.07 -12.52 -2.71
N GLU A 34 -3.03 -12.98 -2.02
CA GLU A 34 -3.16 -14.03 -1.01
C GLU A 34 -4.07 -13.61 0.14
N CYS A 35 -3.94 -12.36 0.59
CA CYS A 35 -4.80 -11.82 1.63
C CYS A 35 -6.26 -11.79 1.19
N LEU A 36 -6.52 -11.32 -0.03
CA LEU A 36 -7.88 -11.29 -0.58
C LEU A 36 -8.47 -12.70 -0.68
N GLN A 37 -7.66 -13.70 -1.05
CA GLN A 37 -8.10 -15.09 -1.13
C GLN A 37 -8.49 -15.65 0.23
N ARG A 38 -7.88 -15.14 1.31
CA ARG A 38 -8.25 -15.52 2.68
C ARG A 38 -9.49 -14.79 3.20
N GLY A 39 -10.00 -13.84 2.44
CA GLY A 39 -11.16 -13.04 2.83
C GLY A 39 -10.82 -11.72 3.49
N ASP A 40 -9.54 -11.33 3.55
CA ASP A 40 -9.15 -10.02 4.04
C ASP A 40 -9.54 -8.96 3.02
N ILE A 41 -10.21 -7.90 3.45
CA ILE A 41 -10.64 -6.81 2.56
C ILE A 41 -10.31 -5.43 3.11
N LYS A 42 -9.76 -5.32 4.33
CA LYS A 42 -9.36 -4.03 4.91
C LYS A 42 -7.85 -3.99 5.00
N PHE A 43 -7.25 -2.99 4.36
CA PHE A 43 -5.80 -2.88 4.24
C PHE A 43 -5.32 -1.47 4.57
N VAL A 44 -4.21 -1.42 5.31
CA VAL A 44 -3.43 -0.20 5.48
C VAL A 44 -2.02 -0.51 4.96
N VAL A 45 -1.56 0.28 4.01
CA VAL A 45 -0.22 0.13 3.44
C VAL A 45 0.65 1.23 4.03
N ASP A 46 1.59 0.83 4.88
CA ASP A 46 2.49 1.74 5.58
C ASP A 46 3.79 1.89 4.79
N LEU A 47 4.05 3.10 4.32
CA LEU A 47 5.20 3.42 3.49
C LEU A 47 6.29 4.17 4.26
N ASN A 48 6.25 4.12 5.59
CA ASN A 48 7.20 4.84 6.44
C ASN A 48 8.67 4.48 6.16
N ALA A 49 8.93 3.21 5.89
CA ALA A 49 10.30 2.72 5.66
C ALA A 49 10.62 2.52 4.17
N LEU A 50 9.79 3.04 3.28
CA LEU A 50 10.01 2.95 1.84
C LEU A 50 10.91 4.11 1.39
N ASP A 51 12.05 3.78 0.78
CA ASP A 51 13.05 4.76 0.36
C ASP A 51 12.92 5.14 -1.11
N TYR A 52 12.33 4.28 -1.92
CA TYR A 52 12.26 4.47 -3.37
C TYR A 52 11.08 3.68 -3.93
N ILE A 53 10.44 4.23 -4.95
CA ILE A 53 9.39 3.52 -5.67
C ILE A 53 9.57 3.71 -7.18
N SER A 54 9.55 2.60 -7.91
CA SER A 54 9.62 2.60 -9.37
C SER A 54 8.24 2.84 -9.99
N SER A 55 8.21 3.07 -11.31
CA SER A 55 6.93 3.16 -12.04
C SER A 55 6.11 1.88 -11.88
N ALA A 56 6.78 0.71 -11.87
CA ALA A 56 6.10 -0.56 -11.65
C ALA A 56 5.52 -0.63 -10.25
N GLY A 57 6.24 -0.11 -9.24
CA GLY A 57 5.75 -0.06 -7.87
C GLY A 57 4.51 0.82 -7.74
N LEU A 58 4.54 2.01 -8.35
CA LEU A 58 3.38 2.90 -8.36
C LEU A 58 2.17 2.22 -9.00
N ARG A 59 2.38 1.57 -10.15
CA ARG A 59 1.31 0.87 -10.84
C ARG A 59 0.74 -0.25 -9.98
N SER A 60 1.58 -0.97 -9.24
CA SER A 60 1.13 -2.03 -8.35
C SER A 60 0.29 -1.49 -7.20
N LEU A 61 0.65 -0.34 -6.63
CA LEU A 61 -0.18 0.27 -5.59
C LEU A 61 -1.57 0.59 -6.13
N LEU A 62 -1.64 1.15 -7.33
CA LEU A 62 -2.91 1.48 -7.94
C LEU A 62 -3.71 0.22 -8.31
N THR A 63 -3.07 -0.76 -8.93
CA THR A 63 -3.72 -2.00 -9.35
C THR A 63 -4.30 -2.74 -8.15
N THR A 64 -3.54 -2.87 -7.06
CA THR A 64 -4.02 -3.56 -5.86
C THR A 64 -5.13 -2.78 -5.17
N ALA A 65 -5.05 -1.46 -5.15
CA ALA A 65 -6.13 -0.63 -4.59
C ALA A 65 -7.44 -0.87 -5.33
N LYS A 66 -7.38 -0.98 -6.66
CA LYS A 66 -8.57 -1.30 -7.47
C LYS A 66 -9.12 -2.68 -7.18
N LYS A 67 -8.24 -3.69 -7.05
CA LYS A 67 -8.65 -5.06 -6.72
C LYS A 67 -9.36 -5.13 -5.37
N ILE A 68 -8.82 -4.42 -4.39
CA ILE A 68 -9.40 -4.38 -3.05
C ILE A 68 -10.78 -3.72 -3.10
N LYS A 69 -10.90 -2.63 -3.87
CA LYS A 69 -12.18 -1.94 -4.02
C LYS A 69 -13.21 -2.83 -4.72
N GLU A 70 -12.80 -3.58 -5.73
CA GLU A 70 -13.68 -4.54 -6.42
C GLU A 70 -14.17 -5.63 -5.48
N ALA A 71 -13.37 -5.99 -4.49
CA ALA A 71 -13.76 -6.95 -3.44
C ALA A 71 -14.60 -6.27 -2.34
N LYS A 72 -14.99 -5.01 -2.53
CA LYS A 72 -15.75 -4.20 -1.57
C LYS A 72 -14.98 -3.93 -0.29
N GLY A 73 -13.66 -3.84 -0.43
CA GLY A 73 -12.77 -3.56 0.69
C GLY A 73 -12.26 -2.13 0.70
N THR A 74 -11.31 -1.87 1.58
CA THR A 74 -10.69 -0.57 1.78
C THR A 74 -9.17 -0.70 1.72
N ALA A 75 -8.52 0.18 0.97
CA ALA A 75 -7.07 0.27 0.92
C ALA A 75 -6.67 1.70 1.22
N ASN A 76 -6.10 1.92 2.39
CA ASN A 76 -5.60 3.23 2.81
C ASN A 76 -4.08 3.17 2.90
N PHE A 77 -3.43 4.29 2.55
CA PHE A 77 -1.98 4.41 2.53
C PHE A 77 -1.57 5.44 3.59
N CYS A 78 -0.39 5.27 4.16
CA CYS A 78 0.07 6.21 5.17
C CYS A 78 1.58 6.36 5.17
N ASN A 79 2.03 7.45 5.82
CA ASN A 79 3.44 7.75 6.01
C ASN A 79 4.20 7.95 4.70
N VAL A 80 3.53 8.53 3.70
CA VAL A 80 4.19 8.90 2.43
C VAL A 80 5.06 10.11 2.70
N LYS A 81 6.36 9.99 2.43
CA LYS A 81 7.32 11.04 2.74
C LYS A 81 8.52 11.00 1.80
N GLY A 82 9.34 12.05 1.85
CA GLY A 82 10.59 12.13 1.10
C GLY A 82 10.40 11.98 -0.40
N VAL A 83 11.30 11.23 -1.02
CA VAL A 83 11.27 11.00 -2.48
C VAL A 83 9.97 10.32 -2.91
N VAL A 84 9.45 9.42 -2.12
CA VAL A 84 8.19 8.72 -2.43
C VAL A 84 7.04 9.73 -2.49
N GLN A 85 7.00 10.70 -1.58
CA GLN A 85 5.99 11.75 -1.59
C GLN A 85 6.10 12.60 -2.85
N GLU A 86 7.32 12.94 -3.26
CA GLU A 86 7.54 13.70 -4.49
C GLU A 86 7.03 12.95 -5.71
N VAL A 87 7.29 11.65 -5.78
CA VAL A 87 6.82 10.81 -6.89
C VAL A 87 5.29 10.74 -6.90
N PHE A 88 4.67 10.61 -5.74
CA PHE A 88 3.21 10.61 -5.63
C PHE A 88 2.62 11.94 -6.14
N ALA A 89 3.23 13.05 -5.74
CA ALA A 89 2.75 14.38 -6.17
C ALA A 89 2.90 14.57 -7.67
N MET A 90 4.04 14.18 -8.23
CA MET A 90 4.30 14.32 -9.67
C MET A 90 3.39 13.45 -10.53
N SER A 91 3.04 12.27 -10.04
CA SER A 91 2.18 11.34 -10.77
C SER A 91 0.69 11.57 -10.54
N GLY A 92 0.33 12.43 -9.59
CA GLY A 92 -1.06 12.68 -9.23
C GLY A 92 -1.67 11.61 -8.32
N PHE A 93 -0.87 10.67 -7.83
CA PHE A 93 -1.37 9.58 -7.00
C PHE A 93 -1.89 10.06 -5.64
N ASP A 94 -1.36 11.19 -5.14
CA ASP A 94 -1.84 11.80 -3.91
C ASP A 94 -3.30 12.28 -4.02
N SER A 95 -3.79 12.47 -5.25
CA SER A 95 -5.19 12.83 -5.48
C SER A 95 -6.09 11.61 -5.73
N ILE A 96 -5.50 10.45 -6.00
CA ILE A 96 -6.24 9.23 -6.37
C ILE A 96 -6.36 8.27 -5.20
N LEU A 97 -5.27 8.11 -4.42
CA LEU A 97 -5.22 7.16 -3.32
C LEU A 97 -5.49 7.85 -1.99
N PRO A 98 -6.26 7.22 -1.09
CA PRO A 98 -6.46 7.76 0.25
C PRO A 98 -5.15 7.69 1.04
N ILE A 99 -4.60 8.85 1.40
CA ILE A 99 -3.31 8.96 2.08
C ILE A 99 -3.49 9.62 3.44
N PHE A 100 -2.97 8.98 4.46
CA PHE A 100 -3.10 9.41 5.86
C PHE A 100 -1.72 9.63 6.48
N LYS A 101 -1.67 10.32 7.60
CA LYS A 101 -0.42 10.67 8.27
C LYS A 101 0.21 9.50 9.03
N SER A 102 -0.61 8.56 9.49
CA SER A 102 -0.15 7.45 10.32
C SER A 102 -1.02 6.22 10.10
N VAL A 103 -0.54 5.07 10.57
CA VAL A 103 -1.33 3.85 10.56
C VAL A 103 -2.63 4.06 11.34
N LYS A 104 -2.54 4.68 12.51
CA LYS A 104 -3.72 4.93 13.34
C LYS A 104 -4.79 5.71 12.58
N ASP A 105 -4.39 6.77 11.88
CA ASP A 105 -5.32 7.60 11.12
C ASP A 105 -5.89 6.85 9.91
N ALA A 106 -5.14 5.90 9.37
CA ALA A 106 -5.53 5.15 8.19
C ALA A 106 -6.44 3.95 8.50
N LEU A 107 -6.55 3.56 9.76
CA LEU A 107 -7.41 2.43 10.12
C LEU A 107 -8.86 2.77 9.86
N PRO A 108 -9.61 1.87 9.16
CA PRO A 108 -11.03 2.10 8.92
C PRO A 108 -11.77 2.04 10.26
N GLY A 109 -12.55 3.07 10.50
CA GLY A 109 -13.20 3.30 11.77
C GLY A 109 -14.30 2.56 12.25
#